data_97af18e3048df4cf877ce2f5eb23bebe
#
_entry.id   97af18e3048df4cf877ce2f5eb23bebe
#
_cell.length_a   1.000
_cell.length_b   1.000
_cell.length_c   1.000
_cell.angle_alpha   90.00
_cell.angle_beta   90.00
_cell.angle_gamma   90.00
#
_symmetry.space_group_name_H-M   'P 1'
#
loop_
_entity.id
_entity.type
_entity.pdbx_description
1 polymer ?
#
loop_
_entity_poly.entity_id
_entity_poly.type
_entity_poly.pdbx_seq_one_letter_code
_entity_poly.pdbx_strand_id
1 'polypeptide(L)'
;MATITMAVDCGKDETKVSILGSDGKIIHDRFKTRMEKVTALNANSMQIEGVHKVTYYDQTYLIGAESDDVSFSNSKEELIHKIVTMTAIGLHVANDDTVNIAIGCPISEYRNDEKRKSYLDYILPSGGNRVEIFIDGKKKFFNIGRRAVFVECAGALYMYPDKYREGLTGIIDIGGLNVNGAFFTHGHLDGERCFTIKCGKNIVINALMQKFEETFDGVFTRRDTEVFLDIGKVQSYEEESSKIIDKTLNDQLTTIRNTCIINNWNLNTCNLIFIGGTTNLLKDRIKDVFGDKVYIAKDAGFANADGYLTFFTDSLPQK
;
A
#
# COMPACT_ATOMS: atom_id res chain seq x y z
N MET A 1 -9.41 20.08 21.01
CA MET A 1 -8.42 19.00 21.07
C MET A 1 -9.14 17.68 21.12
N ALA A 2 -9.08 16.93 20.07
CA ALA A 2 -9.58 15.56 19.99
C ALA A 2 -8.42 14.56 19.97
N THR A 3 -8.73 13.29 20.27
CA THR A 3 -7.80 12.20 20.02
C THR A 3 -8.31 11.42 18.80
N ILE A 4 -7.54 11.45 17.73
CA ILE A 4 -7.83 10.74 16.49
C ILE A 4 -7.03 9.44 16.49
N THR A 5 -7.65 8.33 16.14
CA THR A 5 -6.94 7.05 15.92
C THR A 5 -7.00 6.71 14.44
N MET A 6 -5.84 6.47 13.85
CA MET A 6 -5.73 6.18 12.42
C MET A 6 -4.61 5.18 12.13
N ALA A 7 -4.67 4.61 10.95
CA ALA A 7 -3.60 3.80 10.39
C ALA A 7 -3.23 4.30 8.98
N VAL A 8 -1.94 4.24 8.66
CA VAL A 8 -1.41 4.61 7.35
C VAL A 8 -0.62 3.44 6.78
N ASP A 9 -1.08 2.94 5.65
CA ASP A 9 -0.34 2.00 4.81
C ASP A 9 0.29 2.78 3.64
N CYS A 10 1.53 3.19 3.82
CA CYS A 10 2.27 3.92 2.81
C CYS A 10 2.87 2.94 1.78
N GLY A 11 2.08 2.57 0.77
CA GLY A 11 2.51 1.74 -0.34
C GLY A 11 3.45 2.49 -1.30
N LYS A 12 4.12 1.76 -2.20
CA LYS A 12 5.00 2.35 -3.23
C LYS A 12 4.23 3.07 -4.34
N ASP A 13 2.96 2.76 -4.56
CA ASP A 13 2.11 3.40 -5.55
C ASP A 13 1.08 4.34 -4.93
N GLU A 14 0.38 3.87 -3.90
CA GLU A 14 -0.65 4.61 -3.18
C GLU A 14 -0.44 4.52 -1.67
N THR A 15 -0.68 5.64 -0.99
CA THR A 15 -0.83 5.71 0.46
C THR A 15 -2.30 5.59 0.80
N LYS A 16 -2.62 4.69 1.71
CA LYS A 16 -3.97 4.43 2.19
C LYS A 16 -4.10 4.77 3.65
N VAL A 17 -5.19 5.42 4.00
CA VAL A 17 -5.47 5.90 5.34
C VAL A 17 -6.79 5.30 5.80
N SER A 18 -6.77 4.69 6.98
CA SER A 18 -7.97 4.23 7.68
C SER A 18 -8.09 4.98 9.00
N ILE A 19 -9.24 5.60 9.24
CA ILE A 19 -9.48 6.47 10.40
C ILE A 19 -10.68 5.93 11.16
N LEU A 20 -10.59 5.84 12.48
CA LEU A 20 -11.71 5.50 13.32
C LEU A 20 -12.64 6.71 13.48
N GLY A 21 -13.81 6.64 12.89
CA GLY A 21 -14.85 7.65 13.04
C GLY A 21 -15.47 7.65 14.45
N SER A 22 -16.10 8.75 14.80
CA SER A 22 -16.79 8.89 16.09
C SER A 22 -17.98 7.93 16.28
N ASP A 23 -18.52 7.41 15.18
CA ASP A 23 -19.59 6.41 15.12
C ASP A 23 -19.05 4.96 15.14
N GLY A 24 -17.74 4.78 15.29
CA GLY A 24 -17.07 3.48 15.26
C GLY A 24 -16.84 2.90 13.87
N LYS A 25 -17.23 3.60 12.81
CA LYS A 25 -16.96 3.16 11.44
C LYS A 25 -15.58 3.60 10.97
N ILE A 26 -15.00 2.82 10.07
CA ILE A 26 -13.75 3.17 9.41
C ILE A 26 -14.04 4.11 8.24
N ILE A 27 -13.32 5.21 8.22
CA ILE A 27 -13.31 6.19 7.12
C ILE A 27 -12.03 5.96 6.33
N HIS A 28 -12.14 5.85 5.02
CA HIS A 28 -11.02 5.64 4.12
C HIS A 28 -10.65 6.90 3.35
N ASP A 29 -9.35 7.08 3.16
CA ASP A 29 -8.79 8.04 2.19
C ASP A 29 -7.55 7.44 1.53
N ARG A 30 -7.23 7.93 0.32
CA ARG A 30 -6.05 7.50 -0.42
C ARG A 30 -5.56 8.56 -1.39
N PHE A 31 -4.27 8.59 -1.61
CA PHE A 31 -3.63 9.41 -2.64
C PHE A 31 -2.36 8.74 -3.15
N LYS A 32 -1.86 9.18 -4.30
CA LYS A 32 -0.65 8.61 -4.90
C LYS A 32 0.58 8.88 -4.03
N THR A 33 1.41 7.85 -3.82
CA THR A 33 2.72 7.98 -3.15
C THR A 33 3.72 8.52 -4.17
N ARG A 34 3.59 9.81 -4.45
CA ARG A 34 4.46 10.58 -5.35
C ARG A 34 4.89 11.83 -4.64
N MET A 35 6.15 12.21 -4.83
CA MET A 35 6.72 13.41 -4.23
C MET A 35 7.64 14.09 -5.23
N GLU A 36 7.34 15.32 -5.56
CA GLU A 36 8.18 16.17 -6.39
C GLU A 36 8.60 17.39 -5.59
N LYS A 37 9.90 17.74 -5.62
CA LYS A 37 10.39 18.95 -4.96
C LYS A 37 9.93 20.17 -5.74
N VAL A 38 9.33 21.15 -5.05
CA VAL A 38 8.91 22.42 -5.68
C VAL A 38 10.13 23.22 -6.11
N THR A 39 10.16 23.59 -7.38
CA THR A 39 11.13 24.49 -7.99
C THR A 39 10.40 25.73 -8.53
N ALA A 40 11.15 26.73 -8.96
CA ALA A 40 10.56 27.92 -9.59
C ALA A 40 9.74 27.58 -10.85
N LEU A 41 10.04 26.48 -11.53
CA LEU A 41 9.35 26.03 -12.75
C LEU A 41 8.00 25.37 -12.47
N ASN A 42 7.85 24.64 -11.37
CA ASN A 42 6.61 23.92 -11.03
C ASN A 42 5.79 24.60 -9.91
N ALA A 43 6.20 25.78 -9.44
CA ALA A 43 5.55 26.50 -8.33
C ALA A 43 4.07 26.86 -8.62
N ASN A 44 3.69 26.97 -9.89
CA ASN A 44 2.36 27.38 -10.34
C ASN A 44 1.44 26.21 -10.73
N SER A 45 1.86 24.96 -10.66
CA SER A 45 1.04 23.77 -10.96
C SER A 45 0.07 23.44 -9.82
N MET A 46 -0.81 24.35 -9.44
CA MET A 46 -1.33 24.44 -8.08
C MET A 46 -2.77 24.04 -7.84
N GLN A 47 -3.48 23.40 -8.75
CA GLN A 47 -4.85 22.88 -8.44
C GLN A 47 -5.18 21.66 -9.28
N ILE A 48 -4.45 20.58 -9.07
CA ILE A 48 -4.80 19.28 -9.60
C ILE A 48 -5.44 18.50 -8.45
N GLU A 49 -6.60 17.94 -8.67
CA GLU A 49 -7.30 17.11 -7.70
C GLU A 49 -6.39 15.95 -7.21
N GLY A 50 -6.33 15.77 -5.90
CA GLY A 50 -5.46 14.75 -5.29
C GLY A 50 -3.97 15.11 -5.18
N VAL A 51 -3.59 16.35 -5.54
CA VAL A 51 -2.22 16.88 -5.36
C VAL A 51 -2.19 17.90 -4.25
N HIS A 52 -1.27 17.72 -3.30
CA HIS A 52 -1.12 18.61 -2.14
C HIS A 52 0.23 19.30 -2.16
N LYS A 53 0.24 20.61 -1.98
CA LYS A 53 1.48 21.38 -1.75
C LYS A 53 1.83 21.33 -0.28
N VAL A 54 2.91 20.62 0.04
CA VAL A 54 3.31 20.34 1.41
C VAL A 54 4.65 20.99 1.72
N THR A 55 4.71 21.83 2.77
CA THR A 55 5.96 22.32 3.31
C THR A 55 6.22 21.66 4.66
N TYR A 56 7.35 20.94 4.73
CA TYR A 56 7.82 20.26 5.92
C TYR A 56 9.26 20.71 6.21
N TYR A 57 9.49 21.29 7.39
CA TYR A 57 10.64 22.13 7.67
C TYR A 57 10.77 23.23 6.61
N ASP A 58 11.95 23.40 5.99
CA ASP A 58 12.24 24.47 5.02
C ASP A 58 12.11 24.01 3.56
N GLN A 59 11.51 22.85 3.32
CA GLN A 59 11.37 22.29 1.98
C GLN A 59 9.91 22.13 1.60
N THR A 60 9.59 22.48 0.36
CA THR A 60 8.25 22.35 -0.21
C THR A 60 8.22 21.29 -1.29
N TYR A 61 7.18 20.47 -1.25
CA TYR A 61 6.94 19.34 -2.15
C TYR A 61 5.53 19.36 -2.71
N LEU A 62 5.34 18.81 -3.89
CA LEU A 62 4.05 18.37 -4.41
C LEU A 62 3.89 16.90 -4.08
N ILE A 63 2.83 16.56 -3.34
CA ILE A 63 2.52 15.19 -2.93
C ILE A 63 1.29 14.74 -3.70
N GLY A 64 1.33 13.53 -4.25
CA GLY A 64 0.23 12.98 -5.05
C GLY A 64 0.30 13.36 -6.53
N ALA A 65 1.26 14.19 -6.95
CA ALA A 65 1.43 14.57 -8.35
C ALA A 65 1.60 13.34 -9.26
N GLU A 66 1.03 13.38 -10.46
CA GLU A 66 1.30 12.40 -11.51
C GLU A 66 2.75 12.64 -12.02
N SER A 67 3.70 12.02 -11.35
CA SER A 67 5.10 11.99 -11.77
C SER A 67 5.43 10.58 -12.23
N ASP A 68 6.17 10.45 -13.31
CA ASP A 68 6.70 9.17 -13.78
C ASP A 68 7.80 8.62 -12.86
N ASP A 69 8.27 9.41 -11.89
CA ASP A 69 9.27 9.01 -10.91
C ASP A 69 8.66 8.08 -9.85
N VAL A 70 8.71 6.80 -10.14
CA VAL A 70 8.37 5.72 -9.21
C VAL A 70 9.66 5.27 -8.51
N SER A 71 9.68 5.30 -7.17
CA SER A 71 10.80 4.69 -6.43
C SER A 71 10.79 3.17 -6.64
N PHE A 72 11.86 2.64 -7.23
CA PHE A 72 12.11 1.20 -7.38
C PHE A 72 12.95 0.63 -6.22
N SER A 73 13.22 1.40 -5.19
CA SER A 73 13.89 0.93 -3.97
C SER A 73 12.99 -0.01 -3.18
N ASN A 74 13.57 -1.01 -2.54
CA ASN A 74 12.85 -1.89 -1.60
C ASN A 74 12.75 -1.29 -0.20
N SER A 75 13.57 -0.29 0.13
CA SER A 75 13.51 0.42 1.42
C SER A 75 12.30 1.34 1.48
N LYS A 76 11.75 1.48 2.68
CA LYS A 76 10.75 2.50 3.02
C LYS A 76 11.30 3.53 4.04
N GLU A 77 12.54 3.44 4.46
CA GLU A 77 13.25 4.51 5.18
C GLU A 77 13.69 5.59 4.19
N GLU A 78 12.72 6.17 3.48
CA GLU A 78 12.91 7.22 2.49
C GLU A 78 12.11 8.46 2.87
N LEU A 79 12.63 9.62 2.50
CA LEU A 79 11.98 10.90 2.81
C LEU A 79 10.54 10.97 2.32
N ILE A 80 10.26 10.39 1.15
CA ILE A 80 8.90 10.33 0.59
C ILE A 80 7.93 9.66 1.56
N HIS A 81 8.28 8.51 2.15
CA HIS A 81 7.39 7.79 3.04
C HIS A 81 7.12 8.57 4.33
N LYS A 82 8.12 9.28 4.84
CA LYS A 82 7.96 10.17 6.00
C LYS A 82 7.02 11.34 5.69
N ILE A 83 7.28 12.07 4.60
CA ILE A 83 6.49 13.26 4.27
C ILE A 83 5.05 12.89 3.90
N VAL A 84 4.88 11.82 3.12
CA VAL A 84 3.56 11.31 2.72
C VAL A 84 2.76 10.87 3.96
N THR A 85 3.39 10.19 4.93
CA THR A 85 2.73 9.82 6.19
C THR A 85 2.33 11.06 7.00
N MET A 86 3.22 12.07 7.11
CA MET A 86 2.88 13.33 7.79
C MET A 86 1.76 14.08 7.07
N THR A 87 1.73 14.05 5.74
CA THR A 87 0.66 14.63 4.91
C THR A 87 -0.65 13.91 5.19
N ALA A 88 -0.66 12.58 5.17
CA ALA A 88 -1.84 11.77 5.49
C ALA A 88 -2.43 12.14 6.86
N ILE A 89 -1.59 12.29 7.89
CA ILE A 89 -2.05 12.73 9.21
C ILE A 89 -2.62 14.15 9.14
N GLY A 90 -1.85 15.10 8.57
CA GLY A 90 -2.22 16.51 8.55
C GLY A 90 -3.50 16.83 7.77
N LEU A 91 -3.87 16.01 6.78
CA LEU A 91 -5.13 16.16 6.05
C LEU A 91 -6.36 15.87 6.92
N HIS A 92 -6.22 14.98 7.92
CA HIS A 92 -7.34 14.45 8.70
C HIS A 92 -7.43 14.95 10.15
N VAL A 93 -6.55 15.88 10.54
CA VAL A 93 -6.53 16.41 11.91
C VAL A 93 -6.85 17.92 11.94
N ALA A 94 -7.45 18.35 13.05
CA ALA A 94 -7.50 19.77 13.38
C ALA A 94 -6.23 20.17 14.17
N ASN A 95 -6.00 21.49 14.26
CA ASN A 95 -4.89 21.99 15.06
C ASN A 95 -5.09 21.62 16.55
N ASP A 96 -3.98 21.28 17.20
CA ASP A 96 -3.90 20.83 18.59
C ASP A 96 -4.50 19.43 18.89
N ASP A 97 -4.93 18.69 17.88
CA ASP A 97 -5.35 17.31 18.07
C ASP A 97 -4.16 16.39 18.44
N THR A 98 -4.48 15.30 19.11
CA THR A 98 -3.55 14.21 19.38
C THR A 98 -3.87 13.02 18.49
N VAL A 99 -2.85 12.45 17.84
CA VAL A 99 -3.02 11.35 16.91
C VAL A 99 -2.39 10.08 17.46
N ASN A 100 -3.20 9.05 17.69
CA ASN A 100 -2.73 7.68 17.84
C ASN A 100 -2.59 7.08 16.44
N ILE A 101 -1.39 6.62 16.11
CA ILE A 101 -1.05 6.25 14.73
C ILE A 101 -0.42 4.86 14.61
N ALA A 102 -0.97 4.04 13.73
CA ALA A 102 -0.40 2.77 13.29
C ALA A 102 0.16 2.89 11.87
N ILE A 103 1.33 2.31 11.62
CA ILE A 103 1.93 2.29 10.27
C ILE A 103 2.35 0.87 9.87
N GLY A 104 2.38 0.60 8.57
CA GLY A 104 2.93 -0.61 7.99
C GLY A 104 4.46 -0.57 7.94
N CYS A 105 5.11 -1.72 8.12
CA CYS A 105 6.56 -1.89 8.02
C CYS A 105 6.87 -3.07 7.09
N PRO A 106 7.87 -2.95 6.20
CA PRO A 106 8.31 -4.06 5.39
C PRO A 106 8.69 -5.29 6.23
N ILE A 107 8.41 -6.49 5.70
CA ILE A 107 8.67 -7.75 6.41
C ILE A 107 10.14 -7.86 6.83
N SER A 108 11.06 -7.44 5.96
CA SER A 108 12.51 -7.46 6.23
C SER A 108 12.91 -6.63 7.45
N GLU A 109 12.31 -5.47 7.61
CA GLU A 109 12.56 -4.57 8.74
C GLU A 109 11.84 -5.03 10.00
N TYR A 110 10.60 -5.54 9.84
CA TYR A 110 9.78 -5.97 10.96
C TYR A 110 10.37 -7.14 11.75
N ARG A 111 11.10 -8.04 11.08
CA ARG A 111 11.73 -9.23 11.68
C ARG A 111 12.87 -8.92 12.65
N ASN A 112 13.43 -7.72 12.62
CA ASN A 112 14.51 -7.28 13.48
C ASN A 112 14.03 -6.13 14.38
N ASP A 113 14.09 -6.32 15.69
CA ASP A 113 13.55 -5.36 16.65
C ASP A 113 14.22 -3.99 16.56
N GLU A 114 15.54 -3.94 16.34
CA GLU A 114 16.28 -2.68 16.21
C GLU A 114 15.89 -1.95 14.93
N LYS A 115 15.82 -2.66 13.80
CA LYS A 115 15.37 -2.07 12.53
C LYS A 115 13.93 -1.62 12.58
N ARG A 116 13.04 -2.42 13.17
CA ARG A 116 11.64 -2.06 13.36
C ARG A 116 11.49 -0.79 14.18
N LYS A 117 12.28 -0.65 15.25
CA LYS A 117 12.30 0.56 16.07
C LYS A 117 12.88 1.75 15.30
N SER A 118 14.01 1.57 14.60
CA SER A 118 14.62 2.60 13.76
C SER A 118 13.64 3.11 12.71
N TYR A 119 12.96 2.20 12.00
CA TYR A 119 11.94 2.53 11.02
C TYR A 119 10.80 3.37 11.64
N LEU A 120 10.26 2.95 12.78
CA LEU A 120 9.21 3.68 13.47
C LEU A 120 9.68 5.09 13.86
N ASP A 121 10.89 5.21 14.39
CA ASP A 121 11.47 6.50 14.82
C ASP A 121 11.85 7.41 13.63
N TYR A 122 12.16 6.83 12.49
CA TYR A 122 12.42 7.58 11.26
C TYR A 122 11.12 8.16 10.67
N ILE A 123 10.07 7.35 10.57
CA ILE A 123 8.80 7.78 9.94
C ILE A 123 8.03 8.72 10.88
N LEU A 124 7.92 8.38 12.16
CA LEU A 124 7.09 9.10 13.12
C LEU A 124 7.94 9.69 14.25
N PRO A 125 7.77 10.98 14.58
CA PRO A 125 8.35 11.54 15.81
C PRO A 125 7.93 10.74 17.05
N SER A 126 8.73 10.79 18.10
CA SER A 126 8.41 10.16 19.39
C SER A 126 7.06 10.67 19.94
N GLY A 127 6.36 9.83 20.71
CA GLY A 127 5.11 10.21 21.33
C GLY A 127 5.28 11.45 22.24
N GLY A 128 4.27 12.32 22.23
CA GLY A 128 4.29 13.62 22.91
C GLY A 128 4.91 14.77 22.09
N ASN A 129 5.56 14.48 20.96
CA ASN A 129 6.13 15.52 20.11
C ASN A 129 5.05 16.18 19.25
N ARG A 130 5.15 17.51 19.16
CA ARG A 130 4.35 18.32 18.24
C ARG A 130 4.96 18.32 16.86
N VAL A 131 4.12 18.08 15.86
CA VAL A 131 4.45 18.18 14.44
C VAL A 131 3.86 19.46 13.89
N GLU A 132 4.65 20.19 13.11
CA GLU A 132 4.19 21.32 12.32
C GLU A 132 4.44 21.06 10.83
N ILE A 133 3.41 21.28 10.02
CA ILE A 133 3.45 21.07 8.56
C ILE A 133 2.50 22.09 7.90
N PHE A 134 2.85 22.54 6.71
CA PHE A 134 1.93 23.34 5.90
C PHE A 134 1.39 22.47 4.78
N ILE A 135 0.05 22.45 4.62
CA ILE A 135 -0.63 21.71 3.56
C ILE A 135 -1.56 22.68 2.85
N ASP A 136 -1.35 22.87 1.54
CA ASP A 136 -2.14 23.77 0.69
C ASP A 136 -2.22 25.19 1.26
N GLY A 137 -1.09 25.68 1.77
CA GLY A 137 -0.95 27.01 2.37
C GLY A 137 -1.52 27.15 3.79
N LYS A 138 -2.12 26.10 4.34
CA LYS A 138 -2.66 26.11 5.71
C LYS A 138 -1.66 25.47 6.68
N LYS A 139 -1.35 26.20 7.76
CA LYS A 139 -0.55 25.66 8.86
C LYS A 139 -1.36 24.61 9.63
N LYS A 140 -0.80 23.43 9.73
CA LYS A 140 -1.28 22.31 10.53
C LYS A 140 -0.29 22.00 11.64
N PHE A 141 -0.79 21.75 12.85
CA PHE A 141 0.04 21.31 13.95
C PHE A 141 -0.78 20.36 14.86
N PHE A 142 -0.17 19.25 15.19
CA PHE A 142 -0.79 18.18 15.95
C PHE A 142 0.25 17.47 16.83
N ASN A 143 -0.21 16.72 17.80
CA ASN A 143 0.66 15.96 18.68
C ASN A 143 0.61 14.48 18.33
N ILE A 144 1.77 13.82 18.31
CA ILE A 144 1.81 12.36 18.18
C ILE A 144 1.54 11.77 19.56
N GLY A 145 0.47 11.00 19.67
CA GLY A 145 0.14 10.22 20.85
C GLY A 145 0.85 8.86 20.86
N ARG A 146 0.07 7.80 20.92
CA ARG A 146 0.60 6.44 20.78
C ARG A 146 0.93 6.15 19.34
N ARG A 147 1.99 5.39 19.12
CA ARG A 147 2.42 4.95 17.79
C ARG A 147 2.74 3.47 17.82
N ALA A 148 2.37 2.78 16.77
CA ALA A 148 2.64 1.35 16.58
C ALA A 148 3.08 1.07 15.14
N VAL A 149 3.82 -0.01 14.98
CA VAL A 149 4.24 -0.52 13.68
C VAL A 149 3.81 -1.97 13.53
N PHE A 150 3.24 -2.28 12.36
CA PHE A 150 2.72 -3.60 12.02
C PHE A 150 3.41 -4.14 10.78
N VAL A 151 3.51 -5.47 10.67
CA VAL A 151 4.10 -6.08 9.48
C VAL A 151 3.15 -5.95 8.29
N GLU A 152 3.68 -5.56 7.15
CA GLU A 152 2.95 -5.62 5.87
C GLU A 152 2.42 -7.02 5.61
N CYS A 153 1.32 -7.14 4.90
CA CYS A 153 0.52 -8.33 4.64
C CYS A 153 -0.32 -8.85 5.82
N ALA A 154 -0.08 -8.43 7.08
CA ALA A 154 -0.81 -8.98 8.22
C ALA A 154 -2.23 -8.43 8.38
N GLY A 155 -2.62 -7.42 7.59
CA GLY A 155 -3.91 -6.73 7.78
C GLY A 155 -5.11 -7.67 7.82
N ALA A 156 -5.19 -8.60 6.85
CA ALA A 156 -6.31 -9.56 6.82
C ALA A 156 -6.33 -10.51 8.03
N LEU A 157 -5.17 -10.86 8.61
CA LEU A 157 -5.10 -11.66 9.82
C LEU A 157 -5.65 -10.89 11.03
N TYR A 158 -5.35 -9.60 11.10
CA TYR A 158 -5.83 -8.72 12.18
C TYR A 158 -7.32 -8.44 12.07
N MET A 159 -7.86 -8.35 10.85
CA MET A 159 -9.29 -8.17 10.61
C MET A 159 -10.13 -9.40 11.00
N TYR A 160 -9.59 -10.60 10.82
CA TYR A 160 -10.31 -11.86 11.03
C TYR A 160 -9.51 -12.86 11.87
N PRO A 161 -9.11 -12.50 13.12
CA PRO A 161 -8.22 -13.33 13.93
C PRO A 161 -8.82 -14.71 14.22
N ASP A 162 -10.10 -14.80 14.51
CA ASP A 162 -10.79 -16.07 14.83
C ASP A 162 -10.79 -17.06 13.66
N LYS A 163 -10.75 -16.53 12.43
CA LYS A 163 -10.80 -17.34 11.22
C LYS A 163 -9.43 -17.83 10.75
N TYR A 164 -8.40 -17.00 10.92
CA TYR A 164 -7.10 -17.22 10.28
C TYR A 164 -5.94 -17.36 11.26
N ARG A 165 -6.19 -17.21 12.55
CA ARG A 165 -5.14 -17.31 13.59
C ARG A 165 -4.76 -18.74 13.91
N GLU A 166 -5.65 -19.69 13.64
CA GLU A 166 -5.36 -21.10 13.81
C GLU A 166 -4.83 -21.72 12.52
N GLY A 167 -3.86 -22.65 12.66
CA GLY A 167 -3.29 -23.38 11.54
C GLY A 167 -2.29 -22.59 10.71
N LEU A 168 -2.30 -22.83 9.40
CA LEU A 168 -1.39 -22.25 8.42
C LEU A 168 -2.10 -21.23 7.55
N THR A 169 -1.57 -20.02 7.45
CA THR A 169 -2.18 -18.96 6.64
C THR A 169 -1.10 -18.23 5.82
N GLY A 170 -1.24 -18.25 4.51
CA GLY A 170 -0.46 -17.45 3.58
C GLY A 170 -1.25 -16.21 3.14
N ILE A 171 -0.66 -15.03 3.25
CA ILE A 171 -1.23 -13.78 2.81
C ILE A 171 -0.38 -13.22 1.68
N ILE A 172 -1.01 -12.93 0.55
CA ILE A 172 -0.38 -12.38 -0.65
C ILE A 172 -0.91 -10.97 -0.85
N ASP A 173 -0.02 -9.99 -0.73
CA ASP A 173 -0.30 -8.58 -0.97
C ASP A 173 0.22 -8.20 -2.36
N ILE A 174 -0.69 -7.96 -3.30
CA ILE A 174 -0.35 -7.55 -4.67
C ILE A 174 -0.42 -6.03 -4.75
N GLY A 175 0.74 -5.39 -4.61
CA GLY A 175 0.90 -3.95 -4.65
C GLY A 175 1.22 -3.39 -6.05
N GLY A 176 1.56 -2.10 -6.08
CA GLY A 176 1.96 -1.43 -7.33
C GLY A 176 3.32 -1.89 -7.86
N LEU A 177 4.35 -1.94 -7.04
CA LEU A 177 5.69 -2.37 -7.43
C LEU A 177 5.97 -3.82 -7.07
N ASN A 178 5.70 -4.17 -5.82
CA ASN A 178 6.05 -5.46 -5.23
C ASN A 178 4.81 -6.32 -5.03
N VAL A 179 5.06 -7.62 -4.99
CA VAL A 179 4.18 -8.60 -4.34
C VAL A 179 4.90 -9.09 -3.10
N ASN A 180 4.23 -8.95 -1.96
CA ASN A 180 4.72 -9.45 -0.69
C ASN A 180 3.93 -10.70 -0.31
N GLY A 181 4.63 -11.73 0.15
CA GLY A 181 4.05 -12.94 0.73
C GLY A 181 4.45 -13.06 2.19
N ALA A 182 3.48 -13.10 3.10
CA ALA A 182 3.70 -13.38 4.50
C ALA A 182 3.03 -14.69 4.88
N PHE A 183 3.77 -15.55 5.59
CA PHE A 183 3.24 -16.82 6.05
C PHE A 183 3.15 -16.84 7.57
N PHE A 184 2.04 -17.36 8.07
CA PHE A 184 1.74 -17.40 9.49
C PHE A 184 1.45 -18.84 9.92
N THR A 185 2.05 -19.23 11.04
CA THR A 185 1.80 -20.50 11.72
C THR A 185 1.18 -20.18 13.09
N HIS A 186 -0.05 -20.58 13.30
CA HIS A 186 -0.83 -20.23 14.51
C HIS A 186 -0.82 -18.73 14.83
N GLY A 187 -0.96 -17.89 13.80
CA GLY A 187 -0.97 -16.43 13.92
C GLY A 187 0.40 -15.79 14.14
N HIS A 188 1.48 -16.56 14.21
CA HIS A 188 2.84 -16.05 14.33
C HIS A 188 3.52 -16.01 12.97
N LEU A 189 4.21 -14.91 12.67
CA LEU A 189 4.93 -14.72 11.41
C LEU A 189 6.06 -15.76 11.27
N ASP A 190 5.97 -16.56 10.22
CA ASP A 190 7.04 -17.50 9.82
C ASP A 190 7.92 -16.81 8.77
N GLY A 191 8.95 -16.15 9.26
CA GLY A 191 9.80 -15.31 8.42
C GLY A 191 10.61 -16.05 7.37
N GLU A 192 10.84 -17.37 7.51
CA GLU A 192 11.58 -18.17 6.51
C GLU A 192 10.75 -18.43 5.26
N ARG A 193 9.43 -18.40 5.40
CA ARG A 193 8.48 -18.56 4.29
C ARG A 193 7.99 -17.25 3.69
N CYS A 194 8.43 -16.11 4.22
CA CYS A 194 8.06 -14.81 3.66
C CYS A 194 8.89 -14.46 2.43
N PHE A 195 8.32 -13.71 1.51
CA PHE A 195 9.02 -13.24 0.34
C PHE A 195 8.55 -11.84 -0.10
N THR A 196 9.40 -11.17 -0.87
CA THR A 196 9.08 -9.95 -1.62
C THR A 196 9.65 -10.08 -3.02
N ILE A 197 8.82 -9.94 -4.04
CA ILE A 197 9.23 -9.95 -5.44
C ILE A 197 8.74 -8.73 -6.19
N LYS A 198 9.51 -8.26 -7.17
CA LYS A 198 9.10 -7.19 -8.09
C LYS A 198 8.16 -7.76 -9.16
N CYS A 199 6.88 -7.82 -8.84
CA CYS A 199 5.84 -8.39 -9.70
C CYS A 199 4.48 -7.68 -9.52
N GLY A 200 4.49 -6.40 -9.12
CA GLY A 200 3.28 -5.60 -8.94
C GLY A 200 2.72 -5.03 -10.25
N LYS A 201 1.63 -4.22 -10.15
CA LYS A 201 0.92 -3.61 -11.29
C LYS A 201 1.88 -2.85 -12.22
N ASN A 202 2.85 -2.14 -11.68
CA ASN A 202 3.80 -1.33 -12.46
C ASN A 202 4.70 -2.18 -13.38
N ILE A 203 5.04 -3.39 -12.95
CA ILE A 203 5.83 -4.33 -13.77
C ILE A 203 4.97 -4.85 -14.92
N VAL A 204 3.70 -5.16 -14.66
CA VAL A 204 2.72 -5.56 -15.69
C VAL A 204 2.53 -4.46 -16.73
N ILE A 205 2.35 -3.21 -16.30
CA ILE A 205 2.18 -2.07 -17.21
C ILE A 205 3.40 -1.91 -18.12
N ASN A 206 4.62 -1.95 -17.57
CA ASN A 206 5.83 -1.86 -18.38
C ASN A 206 5.95 -3.01 -19.39
N ALA A 207 5.59 -4.24 -19.01
CA ALA A 207 5.59 -5.39 -19.91
C ALA A 207 4.51 -5.25 -21.01
N LEU A 208 3.35 -4.69 -20.68
CA LEU A 208 2.29 -4.44 -21.66
C LEU A 208 2.68 -3.32 -22.64
N MET A 209 3.27 -2.21 -22.16
CA MET A 209 3.78 -1.14 -23.03
C MET A 209 4.71 -1.72 -24.09
N GLN A 210 5.73 -2.47 -23.67
CA GLN A 210 6.68 -3.09 -24.59
C GLN A 210 5.98 -4.02 -25.58
N LYS A 211 5.07 -4.90 -25.13
CA LYS A 211 4.35 -5.85 -26.00
C LYS A 211 3.43 -5.14 -27.00
N PHE A 212 2.79 -4.04 -26.59
CA PHE A 212 1.94 -3.25 -27.47
C PHE A 212 2.76 -2.55 -28.54
N GLU A 213 3.92 -1.95 -28.20
CA GLU A 213 4.84 -1.35 -29.17
C GLU A 213 5.44 -2.37 -30.14
N GLU A 214 5.72 -3.60 -29.69
CA GLU A 214 6.21 -4.68 -30.54
C GLU A 214 5.12 -5.25 -31.49
N THR A 215 3.83 -5.13 -31.11
CA THR A 215 2.72 -5.79 -31.83
C THR A 215 1.92 -4.80 -32.68
N PHE A 216 1.73 -3.59 -32.19
CA PHE A 216 0.88 -2.58 -32.81
C PHE A 216 1.71 -1.38 -33.26
N ASP A 217 1.29 -0.73 -34.33
CA ASP A 217 1.90 0.50 -34.79
C ASP A 217 1.43 1.67 -33.87
N GLY A 218 2.35 2.29 -33.15
CA GLY A 218 2.06 3.40 -32.27
C GLY A 218 3.02 3.56 -31.09
N VAL A 219 2.83 4.64 -30.34
CA VAL A 219 3.51 4.92 -29.08
C VAL A 219 2.52 4.68 -27.96
N PHE A 220 2.89 3.87 -27.00
CA PHE A 220 2.05 3.54 -25.83
C PHE A 220 2.65 4.16 -24.58
N THR A 221 2.01 5.22 -24.09
CA THR A 221 2.43 5.82 -22.82
C THR A 221 2.01 4.93 -21.63
N ARG A 222 2.67 5.12 -20.50
CA ARG A 222 2.28 4.44 -19.27
C ARG A 222 0.81 4.70 -18.91
N ARG A 223 0.36 5.96 -19.01
CA ARG A 223 -1.01 6.38 -18.70
C ARG A 223 -2.03 5.69 -19.60
N ASP A 224 -1.77 5.66 -20.92
CA ASP A 224 -2.66 4.98 -21.86
C ASP A 224 -2.72 3.48 -21.56
N THR A 225 -1.58 2.87 -21.24
CA THR A 225 -1.50 1.44 -20.92
C THR A 225 -2.23 1.11 -19.61
N GLU A 226 -2.23 1.99 -18.62
CA GLU A 226 -3.06 1.83 -17.41
C GLU A 226 -4.55 1.83 -17.77
N VAL A 227 -5.00 2.74 -18.63
CA VAL A 227 -6.39 2.78 -19.11
C VAL A 227 -6.72 1.50 -19.89
N PHE A 228 -5.86 1.05 -20.80
CA PHE A 228 -6.09 -0.18 -21.57
C PHE A 228 -6.13 -1.42 -20.66
N LEU A 229 -5.31 -1.48 -19.64
CA LEU A 229 -5.32 -2.55 -18.64
C LEU A 229 -6.65 -2.56 -17.86
N ASP A 230 -7.16 -1.40 -17.47
CA ASP A 230 -8.40 -1.29 -16.69
C ASP A 230 -9.64 -1.63 -17.54
N ILE A 231 -9.66 -1.27 -18.83
CA ILE A 231 -10.74 -1.66 -19.78
C ILE A 231 -10.53 -3.04 -20.43
N GLY A 232 -9.35 -3.65 -20.27
CA GLY A 232 -9.03 -4.98 -20.79
C GLY A 232 -8.73 -5.06 -22.28
N LYS A 233 -8.58 -3.93 -22.99
CA LYS A 233 -8.30 -3.90 -24.44
C LYS A 233 -7.76 -2.55 -24.91
N VAL A 234 -7.09 -2.57 -26.07
CA VAL A 234 -6.72 -1.38 -26.85
C VAL A 234 -7.75 -1.18 -27.97
N GLN A 235 -8.27 0.05 -28.11
CA GLN A 235 -9.17 0.39 -29.23
C GLN A 235 -8.48 0.11 -30.58
N SER A 236 -9.24 -0.34 -31.56
CA SER A 236 -8.79 -0.79 -32.87
C SER A 236 -7.99 -2.09 -32.93
N TYR A 237 -7.56 -2.65 -31.78
CA TYR A 237 -6.83 -3.92 -31.68
C TYR A 237 -7.44 -4.85 -30.62
N GLU A 238 -8.78 -4.80 -30.46
CA GLU A 238 -9.47 -5.33 -29.29
C GLU A 238 -9.17 -6.79 -28.99
N GLU A 239 -9.32 -7.69 -29.98
CA GLU A 239 -9.14 -9.13 -29.77
C GLU A 239 -7.69 -9.50 -29.44
N GLU A 240 -6.72 -8.92 -30.16
CA GLU A 240 -5.32 -9.26 -30.00
C GLU A 240 -4.76 -8.67 -28.69
N SER A 241 -5.11 -7.40 -28.39
CA SER A 241 -4.67 -6.75 -27.15
C SER A 241 -5.27 -7.40 -25.89
N SER A 242 -6.53 -7.85 -25.93
CA SER A 242 -7.13 -8.61 -24.83
C SER A 242 -6.36 -9.90 -24.56
N LYS A 243 -5.96 -10.64 -25.61
CA LYS A 243 -5.14 -11.85 -25.44
C LYS A 243 -3.76 -11.55 -24.82
N ILE A 244 -3.13 -10.43 -25.23
CA ILE A 244 -1.86 -9.99 -24.67
C ILE A 244 -2.01 -9.64 -23.18
N ILE A 245 -3.06 -8.88 -22.82
CA ILE A 245 -3.36 -8.51 -21.44
C ILE A 245 -3.61 -9.75 -20.60
N ASP A 246 -4.50 -10.63 -21.05
CA ASP A 246 -4.86 -11.87 -20.35
C ASP A 246 -3.64 -12.76 -20.10
N LYS A 247 -2.81 -12.95 -21.11
CA LYS A 247 -1.58 -13.71 -20.98
C LYS A 247 -0.63 -13.08 -19.96
N THR A 248 -0.44 -11.75 -20.03
CA THR A 248 0.49 -11.05 -19.12
C THR A 248 0.03 -11.14 -17.67
N LEU A 249 -1.28 -11.01 -17.39
CA LEU A 249 -1.83 -11.15 -16.05
C LEU A 249 -1.76 -12.60 -15.53
N ASN A 250 -1.98 -13.60 -16.38
CA ASN A 250 -1.84 -15.01 -16.03
C ASN A 250 -0.37 -15.38 -15.76
N ASP A 251 0.58 -14.85 -16.52
CA ASP A 251 2.01 -15.02 -16.31
C ASP A 251 2.43 -14.42 -14.95
N GLN A 252 1.88 -13.25 -14.57
CA GLN A 252 2.08 -12.65 -13.26
C GLN A 252 1.62 -13.57 -12.13
N LEU A 253 0.37 -14.06 -12.20
CA LEU A 253 -0.19 -14.95 -11.18
C LEU A 253 0.56 -16.29 -11.10
N THR A 254 1.00 -16.82 -12.23
CA THR A 254 1.83 -18.03 -12.29
C THR A 254 3.17 -17.79 -11.59
N THR A 255 3.79 -16.64 -11.81
CA THR A 255 5.03 -16.25 -11.13
C THR A 255 4.82 -16.16 -9.61
N ILE A 256 3.74 -15.54 -9.15
CA ILE A 256 3.39 -15.45 -7.74
C ILE A 256 3.18 -16.85 -7.14
N ARG A 257 2.42 -17.70 -7.82
CA ARG A 257 2.15 -19.07 -7.38
C ARG A 257 3.43 -19.89 -7.24
N ASN A 258 4.30 -19.84 -8.23
CA ASN A 258 5.59 -20.53 -8.20
C ASN A 258 6.48 -20.00 -7.07
N THR A 259 6.46 -18.68 -6.82
CA THR A 259 7.19 -18.08 -5.70
C THR A 259 6.69 -18.60 -4.35
N CYS A 260 5.38 -18.75 -4.16
CA CYS A 260 4.83 -19.36 -2.96
C CYS A 260 5.39 -20.79 -2.76
N ILE A 261 5.39 -21.61 -3.81
CA ILE A 261 5.89 -22.99 -3.75
C ILE A 261 7.38 -23.04 -3.41
N ILE A 262 8.21 -22.18 -4.05
CA ILE A 262 9.66 -22.08 -3.78
C ILE A 262 9.91 -21.69 -2.31
N ASN A 263 9.04 -20.88 -1.70
CA ASN A 263 9.11 -20.49 -0.30
C ASN A 263 8.37 -21.48 0.63
N ASN A 264 8.23 -22.74 0.22
CA ASN A 264 7.66 -23.84 1.00
C ASN A 264 6.18 -23.65 1.43
N TRP A 265 5.38 -22.95 0.62
CA TRP A 265 3.95 -22.89 0.84
C TRP A 265 3.27 -24.11 0.22
N ASN A 266 2.58 -24.89 1.04
CA ASN A 266 1.69 -25.92 0.52
C ASN A 266 0.29 -25.31 0.32
N LEU A 267 0.02 -24.92 -0.91
CA LEU A 267 -1.20 -24.18 -1.29
C LEU A 267 -2.50 -24.98 -1.07
N ASN A 268 -2.39 -26.31 -0.93
CA ASN A 268 -3.55 -27.18 -0.68
C ASN A 268 -3.92 -27.27 0.81
N THR A 269 -2.99 -26.93 1.72
CA THR A 269 -3.15 -27.15 3.16
C THR A 269 -3.17 -25.87 3.99
N CYS A 270 -2.86 -24.72 3.41
CA CYS A 270 -2.94 -23.44 4.08
C CYS A 270 -4.15 -22.63 3.60
N ASN A 271 -4.63 -21.75 4.46
CA ASN A 271 -5.55 -20.69 4.05
C ASN A 271 -4.77 -19.70 3.17
N LEU A 272 -5.33 -19.31 2.03
CA LEU A 272 -4.74 -18.32 1.14
C LEU A 272 -5.61 -17.08 1.13
N ILE A 273 -5.00 -15.94 1.43
CA ILE A 273 -5.68 -14.64 1.47
C ILE A 273 -4.96 -13.69 0.52
N PHE A 274 -5.75 -13.03 -0.33
CA PHE A 274 -5.27 -12.03 -1.26
C PHE A 274 -5.72 -10.65 -0.83
N ILE A 275 -4.76 -9.72 -0.73
CA ILE A 275 -4.94 -8.32 -0.40
C ILE A 275 -4.12 -7.44 -1.35
N GLY A 276 -4.19 -6.13 -1.18
CA GLY A 276 -3.45 -5.15 -2.00
C GLY A 276 -4.28 -4.55 -3.12
N GLY A 277 -3.87 -3.37 -3.56
CA GLY A 277 -4.64 -2.58 -4.53
C GLY A 277 -4.84 -3.24 -5.90
N THR A 278 -3.89 -4.09 -6.31
CA THR A 278 -3.94 -4.80 -7.61
C THR A 278 -4.81 -6.06 -7.56
N THR A 279 -5.15 -6.57 -6.39
CA THR A 279 -5.91 -7.81 -6.22
C THR A 279 -7.28 -7.75 -6.90
N ASN A 280 -7.95 -6.59 -6.88
CA ASN A 280 -9.26 -6.45 -7.52
C ASN A 280 -9.21 -6.63 -9.04
N LEU A 281 -8.14 -6.18 -9.68
CA LEU A 281 -7.91 -6.39 -11.12
C LEU A 281 -7.75 -7.88 -11.47
N LEU A 282 -7.22 -8.67 -10.54
CA LEU A 282 -6.88 -10.08 -10.75
C LEU A 282 -7.91 -11.05 -10.18
N LYS A 283 -9.00 -10.55 -9.61
CA LYS A 283 -9.94 -11.30 -8.77
C LYS A 283 -10.42 -12.62 -9.38
N ASP A 284 -10.85 -12.59 -10.62
CA ASP A 284 -11.39 -13.78 -11.28
C ASP A 284 -10.26 -14.77 -11.63
N ARG A 285 -9.13 -14.26 -12.10
CA ARG A 285 -7.95 -15.06 -12.45
C ARG A 285 -7.24 -15.69 -11.26
N ILE A 286 -7.33 -15.05 -10.08
CA ILE A 286 -6.77 -15.63 -8.84
C ILE A 286 -7.40 -17.00 -8.55
N LYS A 287 -8.70 -17.13 -8.72
CA LYS A 287 -9.39 -18.41 -8.51
C LYS A 287 -8.99 -19.46 -9.53
N ASP A 288 -8.79 -19.07 -10.78
CA ASP A 288 -8.35 -19.99 -11.84
C ASP A 288 -6.96 -20.56 -11.56
N VAL A 289 -6.06 -19.74 -11.03
CA VAL A 289 -4.64 -20.12 -10.78
C VAL A 289 -4.45 -20.81 -9.43
N PHE A 290 -5.14 -20.36 -8.38
CA PHE A 290 -4.95 -20.82 -6.99
C PHE A 290 -6.07 -21.73 -6.47
N GLY A 291 -7.17 -21.87 -7.22
CA GLY A 291 -8.35 -22.66 -6.85
C GLY A 291 -9.38 -21.88 -6.03
N ASP A 292 -10.56 -22.50 -5.84
CA ASP A 292 -11.72 -21.85 -5.22
C ASP A 292 -11.60 -21.59 -3.71
N LYS A 293 -10.62 -22.18 -3.06
CA LYS A 293 -10.43 -22.05 -1.59
C LYS A 293 -9.67 -20.80 -1.17
N VAL A 294 -9.45 -19.86 -2.09
CA VAL A 294 -8.82 -18.58 -1.79
C VAL A 294 -9.82 -17.59 -1.19
N TYR A 295 -9.36 -16.77 -0.27
CA TYR A 295 -10.12 -15.63 0.23
C TYR A 295 -9.53 -14.34 -0.37
N ILE A 296 -10.39 -13.52 -0.96
CA ILE A 296 -10.04 -12.19 -1.42
C ILE A 296 -10.71 -11.20 -0.47
N ALA A 297 -9.92 -10.34 0.17
CA ALA A 297 -10.45 -9.35 1.09
C ALA A 297 -11.44 -8.41 0.39
N LYS A 298 -12.55 -8.07 1.05
CA LYS A 298 -13.63 -7.26 0.47
C LYS A 298 -13.10 -5.92 -0.06
N ASP A 299 -12.32 -5.23 0.78
CA ASP A 299 -11.62 -3.99 0.44
C ASP A 299 -10.11 -4.27 0.41
N ALA A 300 -9.70 -5.13 -0.54
CA ALA A 300 -8.34 -5.67 -0.60
C ALA A 300 -7.27 -4.57 -0.57
N GLY A 301 -7.55 -3.41 -1.18
CA GLY A 301 -6.65 -2.26 -1.18
C GLY A 301 -6.42 -1.64 0.20
N PHE A 302 -7.41 -1.67 1.08
CA PHE A 302 -7.33 -1.11 2.44
C PHE A 302 -7.07 -2.15 3.52
N ALA A 303 -6.97 -3.43 3.17
CA ALA A 303 -6.90 -4.52 4.13
C ALA A 303 -5.75 -4.38 5.15
N ASN A 304 -4.61 -3.85 4.74
CA ASN A 304 -3.51 -3.56 5.67
C ASN A 304 -3.87 -2.43 6.62
N ALA A 305 -4.27 -1.27 6.12
CA ALA A 305 -4.59 -0.11 6.94
C ALA A 305 -5.75 -0.40 7.91
N ASP A 306 -6.80 -1.09 7.44
CA ASP A 306 -7.94 -1.50 8.28
C ASP A 306 -7.52 -2.46 9.37
N GLY A 307 -6.71 -3.46 9.04
CA GLY A 307 -6.21 -4.42 10.00
C GLY A 307 -5.30 -3.79 11.05
N TYR A 308 -4.41 -2.89 10.65
CA TYR A 308 -3.57 -2.14 11.58
C TYR A 308 -4.43 -1.28 12.52
N LEU A 309 -5.43 -0.57 11.97
CA LEU A 309 -6.34 0.26 12.76
C LEU A 309 -7.11 -0.58 13.78
N THR A 310 -7.72 -1.68 13.34
CA THR A 310 -8.51 -2.57 14.20
C THR A 310 -7.67 -3.10 15.36
N PHE A 311 -6.55 -3.75 15.05
CA PHE A 311 -5.68 -4.33 16.08
C PHE A 311 -5.10 -3.28 17.02
N PHE A 312 -4.72 -2.11 16.49
CA PHE A 312 -4.20 -1.01 17.29
C PHE A 312 -5.24 -0.43 18.24
N THR A 313 -6.47 -0.25 17.74
CA THR A 313 -7.60 0.25 18.57
C THR A 313 -7.90 -0.69 19.72
N ASP A 314 -7.93 -2.01 19.47
CA ASP A 314 -8.17 -3.01 20.52
C ASP A 314 -7.04 -3.04 21.59
N SER A 315 -5.83 -2.64 21.22
CA SER A 315 -4.68 -2.55 22.11
C SER A 315 -4.63 -1.25 22.95
N LEU A 316 -5.46 -0.26 22.63
CA LEU A 316 -5.54 0.98 23.38
C LEU A 316 -6.31 0.76 24.71
N PRO A 317 -5.94 1.45 25.80
CA PRO A 317 -6.75 1.40 27.03
C PRO A 317 -8.17 1.86 26.73
N GLN A 318 -9.12 1.03 27.08
CA GLN A 318 -10.53 1.44 27.06
C GLN A 318 -10.72 2.57 28.08
N LYS A 319 -11.39 3.64 27.66
CA LYS A 319 -11.69 4.80 28.51
C LYS A 319 -12.76 4.47 29.53
#